data_db003d1dc7010f64ffdfaaf535890a7c
#
_entry.id   db003d1dc7010f64ffdfaaf535890a7c
#
_cell.length_a   1.000
_cell.length_b   1.000
_cell.length_c   1.000
_cell.angle_alpha   90.00
_cell.angle_beta   90.00
_cell.angle_gamma   90.00
#
_symmetry.space_group_name_H-M   'P 1'
#
loop_
_entity.id
_entity.type
_entity.pdbx_description
1 polymer ?
#
loop_
_entity_poly.entity_id
_entity_poly.type
_entity_poly.pdbx_seq_one_letter_code
_entity_poly.pdbx_strand_id
1 'polypeptide(L)'
;MGFDPGSKARLTRHDLGRFAGDTLFGRLGRAVCRAGCLPRKELYEAWEVAKRARRLFRGGRIVDLAGGHGLLAQVLLVLDDGSASAVVVDRVVPLSAATLHEAILAEWPRLAGRVTWIQGELGEVPIEATDLVVASHACGALTDAVLARAADARARVVVLPCCHDVESCDVGPLGGWLDPSTAIDVMRVTRLERRGYRVRTQVIPEAITPKNRLLLGEPGKHC
;
A
#
# COMPACT_ATOMS: atom_id res chain seq x y z
N MET A 1 19.02 21.20 9.06
CA MET A 1 18.82 19.88 8.44
C MET A 1 17.44 19.85 7.75
N GLY A 2 17.40 19.52 6.46
CA GLY A 2 16.16 19.40 5.71
C GLY A 2 15.24 18.31 6.29
N PHE A 3 13.93 18.42 6.05
CA PHE A 3 12.96 17.41 6.44
C PHE A 3 12.98 16.25 5.44
N ASP A 4 13.78 15.22 5.73
CA ASP A 4 13.96 14.04 4.89
C ASP A 4 12.68 13.15 4.89
N PRO A 5 11.97 12.99 3.75
CA PRO A 5 10.77 12.18 3.66
C PRO A 5 11.05 10.67 3.84
N GLY A 6 12.27 10.20 3.55
CA GLY A 6 12.68 8.81 3.70
C GLY A 6 13.11 8.41 5.11
N SER A 7 13.06 9.33 6.07
CA SER A 7 13.49 9.07 7.44
C SER A 7 12.64 8.01 8.13
N LYS A 8 13.31 7.07 8.80
CA LYS A 8 12.68 6.07 9.67
C LYS A 8 12.31 6.63 11.06
N ALA A 9 12.64 7.89 11.35
CA ALA A 9 12.23 8.53 12.60
C ALA A 9 10.71 8.65 12.64
N ARG A 10 10.13 8.35 13.81
CA ARG A 10 8.68 8.49 14.03
C ARG A 10 8.28 9.96 13.96
N LEU A 11 7.15 10.21 13.33
CA LEU A 11 6.46 11.48 13.40
C LEU A 11 5.80 11.62 14.78
N THR A 12 5.99 12.78 15.39
CA THR A 12 5.47 13.09 16.71
C THR A 12 4.77 14.44 16.71
N ARG A 13 4.16 14.82 17.83
CA ARG A 13 3.54 16.14 17.99
C ARG A 13 4.50 17.32 17.76
N HIS A 14 5.80 17.11 17.91
CA HIS A 14 6.82 18.12 17.59
C HIS A 14 6.94 18.42 16.10
N ASP A 15 6.45 17.52 15.24
CA ASP A 15 6.49 17.68 13.79
C ASP A 15 5.23 18.34 13.20
N LEU A 16 4.21 18.68 14.02
CA LEU A 16 2.94 19.26 13.56
C LEU A 16 3.13 20.50 12.68
N GLY A 17 4.06 21.40 13.06
CA GLY A 17 4.35 22.61 12.30
C GLY A 17 4.89 22.38 10.89
N ARG A 18 5.38 21.17 10.60
CA ARG A 18 5.89 20.79 9.26
C ARG A 18 4.78 20.47 8.27
N PHE A 19 3.58 20.20 8.77
CA PHE A 19 2.37 19.91 7.97
C PHE A 19 1.39 21.09 8.05
N ALA A 20 1.92 22.31 7.87
CA ALA A 20 1.11 23.51 7.83
C ALA A 20 0.18 23.54 6.62
N GLY A 21 -0.91 24.30 6.72
CA GLY A 21 -1.91 24.43 5.65
C GLY A 21 -3.01 23.37 5.69
N ASP A 22 -4.05 23.58 4.88
CA ASP A 22 -5.29 22.78 4.90
C ASP A 22 -5.40 21.79 3.72
N THR A 23 -4.27 21.38 3.15
CA THR A 23 -4.25 20.34 2.14
C THR A 23 -4.57 18.98 2.76
N LEU A 24 -5.10 18.04 1.97
CA LEU A 24 -5.35 16.67 2.43
C LEU A 24 -4.09 16.03 3.02
N PHE A 25 -2.92 16.23 2.40
CA PHE A 25 -1.65 15.71 2.91
C PHE A 25 -1.24 16.40 4.22
N GLY A 26 -1.42 17.71 4.34
CA GLY A 26 -1.14 18.42 5.58
C GLY A 26 -1.99 17.93 6.75
N ARG A 27 -3.30 17.77 6.52
CA ARG A 27 -4.23 17.20 7.52
C ARG A 27 -3.84 15.77 7.90
N LEU A 28 -3.53 14.91 6.91
CA LEU A 28 -3.08 13.54 7.15
C LEU A 28 -1.78 13.51 7.97
N GLY A 29 -0.79 14.34 7.60
CA GLY A 29 0.46 14.46 8.33
C GLY A 29 0.25 14.86 9.79
N ARG A 30 -0.65 15.81 10.06
CA ARG A 30 -1.01 16.19 11.44
C ARG A 30 -1.69 15.05 12.20
N ALA A 31 -2.58 14.29 11.58
CA ALA A 31 -3.20 13.11 12.19
C ALA A 31 -2.14 12.07 12.59
N VAL A 32 -1.21 11.74 11.67
CA VAL A 32 -0.10 10.81 11.94
C VAL A 32 0.82 11.34 13.04
N CYS A 33 1.12 12.65 13.07
CA CYS A 33 1.90 13.26 14.15
C CYS A 33 1.21 13.14 15.51
N ARG A 34 -0.12 13.30 15.57
CA ARG A 34 -0.89 13.14 16.84
C ARG A 34 -0.86 11.69 17.31
N ALA A 35 -0.96 10.74 16.39
CA ALA A 35 -0.87 9.32 16.70
C ALA A 35 0.52 8.91 17.22
N GLY A 36 1.60 9.50 16.69
CA GLY A 36 2.96 9.32 17.19
C GLY A 36 3.53 7.91 17.01
N CYS A 37 2.95 7.08 16.16
CA CYS A 37 3.30 5.66 16.05
C CYS A 37 4.02 5.28 14.76
N LEU A 38 3.95 6.11 13.70
CA LEU A 38 4.49 5.77 12.39
C LEU A 38 5.78 6.51 12.05
N PRO A 39 6.71 5.85 11.35
CA PRO A 39 7.84 6.51 10.70
C PRO A 39 7.36 7.51 9.64
N ARG A 40 8.13 8.58 9.46
CA ARG A 40 7.90 9.57 8.41
C ARG A 40 7.80 8.93 7.03
N LYS A 41 8.73 8.01 6.74
CA LYS A 41 8.79 7.28 5.49
C LYS A 41 7.45 6.62 5.14
N GLU A 42 6.80 5.94 6.08
CA GLU A 42 5.52 5.25 5.84
C GLU A 42 4.40 6.22 5.44
N LEU A 43 4.35 7.41 6.03
CA LEU A 43 3.38 8.43 5.64
C LEU A 43 3.54 8.83 4.16
N TYR A 44 4.79 9.08 3.74
CA TYR A 44 5.05 9.50 2.37
C TYR A 44 4.86 8.35 1.37
N GLU A 45 5.24 7.13 1.72
CA GLU A 45 5.00 5.94 0.89
C GLU A 45 3.50 5.72 0.69
N ALA A 46 2.71 5.66 1.78
CA ALA A 46 1.27 5.45 1.70
C ALA A 46 0.57 6.54 0.88
N TRP A 47 0.98 7.81 1.05
CA TRP A 47 0.45 8.93 0.27
C TRP A 47 0.74 8.78 -1.23
N GLU A 48 2.00 8.49 -1.59
CA GLU A 48 2.40 8.39 -3.00
C GLU A 48 1.79 7.17 -3.70
N VAL A 49 1.69 6.04 -3.00
CA VAL A 49 1.01 4.84 -3.49
C VAL A 49 -0.47 5.12 -3.69
N ALA A 50 -1.14 5.66 -2.69
CA ALA A 50 -2.59 5.93 -2.76
C ALA A 50 -2.94 6.93 -3.87
N LYS A 51 -2.17 8.00 -4.05
CA LYS A 51 -2.38 8.96 -5.15
C LYS A 51 -2.32 8.29 -6.52
N ARG A 52 -1.33 7.44 -6.74
CA ARG A 52 -1.16 6.73 -8.02
C ARG A 52 -2.25 5.70 -8.24
N ALA A 53 -2.58 4.94 -7.19
CA ALA A 53 -3.69 3.98 -7.23
C ALA A 53 -5.00 4.68 -7.62
N ARG A 54 -5.34 5.80 -6.98
CA ARG A 54 -6.61 6.52 -7.18
C ARG A 54 -6.73 7.28 -8.50
N ARG A 55 -5.63 7.51 -9.19
CA ARG A 55 -5.67 8.02 -10.59
C ARG A 55 -6.16 6.97 -11.58
N LEU A 56 -5.97 5.69 -11.28
CA LEU A 56 -6.33 4.59 -12.15
C LEU A 56 -7.58 3.84 -11.67
N PHE A 57 -7.68 3.62 -10.37
CA PHE A 57 -8.68 2.74 -9.75
C PHE A 57 -9.56 3.51 -8.77
N ARG A 58 -10.84 3.58 -9.07
CA ARG A 58 -11.87 4.20 -8.23
C ARG A 58 -12.87 3.14 -7.75
N GLY A 59 -13.48 3.39 -6.58
CA GLY A 59 -14.47 2.52 -5.99
C GLY A 59 -13.94 1.12 -5.61
N GLY A 60 -14.84 0.27 -5.19
CA GLY A 60 -14.56 -1.07 -4.67
C GLY A 60 -14.12 -1.07 -3.20
N ARG A 61 -14.29 -2.20 -2.54
CA ARG A 61 -13.72 -2.43 -1.21
C ARG A 61 -12.19 -2.49 -1.32
N ILE A 62 -11.49 -1.92 -0.35
CA ILE A 62 -10.03 -2.00 -0.26
C ILE A 62 -9.68 -3.21 0.60
N VAL A 63 -8.75 -4.05 0.12
CA VAL A 63 -8.18 -5.17 0.87
C VAL A 63 -6.67 -4.92 1.00
N ASP A 64 -6.24 -4.47 2.17
CA ASP A 64 -4.84 -4.13 2.48
C ASP A 64 -4.18 -5.33 3.15
N LEU A 65 -3.39 -6.05 2.37
CA LEU A 65 -2.72 -7.29 2.79
C LEU A 65 -1.32 -7.00 3.32
N ALA A 66 -1.02 -7.50 4.52
CA ALA A 66 0.14 -7.13 5.32
C ALA A 66 0.14 -5.63 5.63
N GLY A 67 -1.04 -5.08 5.98
CA GLY A 67 -1.28 -3.65 6.09
C GLY A 67 -0.88 -3.04 7.45
N GLY A 68 -0.52 -3.84 8.45
CA GLY A 68 -0.08 -3.39 9.76
C GLY A 68 -1.04 -2.37 10.39
N HIS A 69 -0.62 -1.10 10.47
CA HIS A 69 -1.45 -0.01 10.99
C HIS A 69 -2.63 0.39 10.07
N GLY A 70 -2.69 -0.12 8.85
CA GLY A 70 -3.74 0.20 7.88
C GLY A 70 -3.68 1.65 7.35
N LEU A 71 -2.52 2.28 7.37
CA LEU A 71 -2.41 3.67 6.88
C LEU A 71 -2.76 3.76 5.40
N LEU A 72 -2.26 2.84 4.56
CA LEU A 72 -2.53 2.86 3.12
C LEU A 72 -4.02 2.73 2.83
N ALA A 73 -4.70 1.78 3.49
CA ALA A 73 -6.14 1.59 3.37
C ALA A 73 -6.93 2.86 3.73
N GLN A 74 -6.58 3.51 4.85
CA GLN A 74 -7.23 4.73 5.31
C GLN A 74 -6.98 5.92 4.36
N VAL A 75 -5.76 6.08 3.84
CA VAL A 75 -5.45 7.13 2.84
C VAL A 75 -6.24 6.91 1.56
N LEU A 76 -6.38 5.67 1.11
CA LEU A 76 -7.21 5.34 -0.06
C LEU A 76 -8.68 5.72 0.16
N LEU A 77 -9.25 5.48 1.35
CA LEU A 77 -10.61 5.92 1.70
C LEU A 77 -10.73 7.45 1.80
N VAL A 78 -9.68 8.14 2.28
CA VAL A 78 -9.65 9.61 2.30
C VAL A 78 -9.68 10.19 0.88
N LEU A 79 -9.02 9.54 -0.07
CA LEU A 79 -8.89 10.02 -1.46
C LEU A 79 -10.05 9.62 -2.38
N ASP A 80 -10.94 8.72 -1.95
CA ASP A 80 -12.02 8.23 -2.81
C ASP A 80 -13.27 7.82 -2.02
N ASP A 81 -14.32 8.63 -2.13
CA ASP A 81 -15.61 8.36 -1.52
C ASP A 81 -16.37 7.18 -2.15
N GLY A 82 -16.01 6.81 -3.37
CA GLY A 82 -16.61 5.65 -4.07
C GLY A 82 -16.22 4.29 -3.48
N SER A 83 -15.17 4.23 -2.64
CA SER A 83 -14.83 3.01 -1.90
C SER A 83 -15.61 2.93 -0.61
N ALA A 84 -16.47 1.92 -0.45
CA ALA A 84 -17.37 1.81 0.70
C ALA A 84 -16.64 1.48 2.01
N SER A 85 -15.63 0.60 1.96
CA SER A 85 -14.94 0.09 3.15
C SER A 85 -13.53 -0.37 2.84
N ALA A 86 -12.76 -0.64 3.89
CA ALA A 86 -11.46 -1.28 3.83
C ALA A 86 -11.34 -2.40 4.87
N VAL A 87 -10.66 -3.47 4.48
CA VAL A 87 -10.23 -4.55 5.38
C VAL A 87 -8.71 -4.58 5.37
N VAL A 88 -8.12 -4.48 6.55
CA VAL A 88 -6.67 -4.58 6.77
C VAL A 88 -6.37 -5.93 7.37
N VAL A 89 -5.49 -6.71 6.73
CA VAL A 89 -5.12 -8.05 7.19
C VAL A 89 -3.64 -8.07 7.51
N ASP A 90 -3.28 -8.51 8.68
CA ASP A 90 -1.88 -8.71 9.09
C ASP A 90 -1.79 -9.82 10.14
N ARG A 91 -0.67 -10.54 10.17
CA ARG A 91 -0.39 -11.53 11.21
C ARG A 91 -0.36 -10.92 12.61
N VAL A 92 0.11 -9.68 12.68
CA VAL A 92 0.18 -8.90 13.93
C VAL A 92 -0.37 -7.51 13.67
N VAL A 93 -1.57 -7.24 14.16
CA VAL A 93 -2.13 -5.88 14.16
C VAL A 93 -1.50 -5.10 15.30
N PRO A 94 -0.73 -4.02 15.02
CA PRO A 94 -0.11 -3.22 16.08
C PRO A 94 -1.18 -2.59 16.98
N LEU A 95 -0.98 -2.62 18.30
CA LEU A 95 -1.91 -1.98 19.25
C LEU A 95 -2.12 -0.49 18.94
N SER A 96 -1.09 0.17 18.41
CA SER A 96 -1.16 1.58 18.01
C SER A 96 -1.95 1.83 16.71
N ALA A 97 -2.44 0.78 16.04
CA ALA A 97 -3.34 0.94 14.89
C ALA A 97 -4.64 1.64 15.28
N ALA A 98 -5.19 1.35 16.46
CA ALA A 98 -6.35 2.04 17.01
C ALA A 98 -6.07 3.54 17.23
N THR A 99 -4.94 3.88 17.82
CA THR A 99 -4.54 5.28 18.04
C THR A 99 -4.39 6.06 16.73
N LEU A 100 -3.83 5.42 15.69
CA LEU A 100 -3.75 6.01 14.36
C LEU A 100 -5.14 6.22 13.77
N HIS A 101 -6.00 5.22 13.87
CA HIS A 101 -7.36 5.29 13.34
C HIS A 101 -8.17 6.41 14.00
N GLU A 102 -8.14 6.53 15.33
CA GLU A 102 -8.77 7.62 16.08
C GLU A 102 -8.29 8.99 15.62
N ALA A 103 -6.98 9.16 15.44
CA ALA A 103 -6.41 10.42 14.96
C ALA A 103 -6.86 10.76 13.53
N ILE A 104 -7.06 9.76 12.68
CA ILE A 104 -7.59 9.93 11.31
C ILE A 104 -9.09 10.21 11.36
N LEU A 105 -9.86 9.53 12.20
CA LEU A 105 -11.30 9.78 12.38
C LEU A 105 -11.59 11.20 12.86
N ALA A 106 -10.75 11.75 13.72
CA ALA A 106 -10.88 13.15 14.17
C ALA A 106 -10.82 14.16 13.01
N GLU A 107 -10.07 13.84 11.95
CA GLU A 107 -9.98 14.65 10.72
C GLU A 107 -11.05 14.29 9.67
N TRP A 108 -11.42 13.01 9.60
CA TRP A 108 -12.41 12.48 8.64
C TRP A 108 -13.43 11.58 9.33
N PRO A 109 -14.42 12.16 10.08
CA PRO A 109 -15.46 11.38 10.79
C PRO A 109 -16.25 10.42 9.87
N ARG A 110 -16.33 10.73 8.58
CA ARG A 110 -17.00 9.89 7.58
C ARG A 110 -16.39 8.49 7.42
N LEU A 111 -15.19 8.25 7.93
CA LEU A 111 -14.53 6.94 7.92
C LEU A 111 -14.96 6.03 9.08
N ALA A 112 -15.76 6.50 10.00
CA ALA A 112 -16.23 5.71 11.13
C ALA A 112 -16.96 4.44 10.64
N GLY A 113 -16.55 3.28 11.17
CA GLY A 113 -17.10 1.98 10.80
C GLY A 113 -16.72 1.46 9.40
N ARG A 114 -15.85 2.17 8.66
CA ARG A 114 -15.46 1.79 7.30
C ARG A 114 -14.14 1.01 7.22
N VAL A 115 -13.41 0.90 8.30
CA VAL A 115 -12.13 0.16 8.35
C VAL A 115 -12.22 -0.94 9.39
N THR A 116 -11.88 -2.16 8.97
CA THR A 116 -11.85 -3.35 9.84
C THR A 116 -10.45 -3.95 9.81
N TRP A 117 -9.91 -4.34 10.95
CA TRP A 117 -8.65 -5.08 11.06
C TRP A 117 -8.93 -6.55 11.36
N ILE A 118 -8.23 -7.41 10.66
CA ILE A 118 -8.25 -8.87 10.87
C ILE A 118 -6.82 -9.29 11.15
N GLN A 119 -6.59 -9.81 12.34
CA GLN A 119 -5.32 -10.44 12.68
C GLN A 119 -5.36 -11.89 12.24
N GLY A 120 -4.55 -12.23 11.24
CA GLY A 120 -4.54 -13.57 10.66
C GLY A 120 -3.69 -13.66 9.40
N GLU A 121 -3.79 -14.78 8.73
CA GLU A 121 -3.09 -15.05 7.47
C GLU A 121 -3.79 -14.37 6.29
N LEU A 122 -3.03 -14.07 5.25
CA LEU A 122 -3.60 -13.42 4.06
C LEU A 122 -4.78 -14.20 3.46
N GLY A 123 -4.76 -15.55 3.59
CA GLY A 123 -5.78 -16.45 3.05
C GLY A 123 -7.15 -16.33 3.68
N GLU A 124 -7.26 -15.77 4.87
CA GLU A 124 -8.51 -15.78 5.65
C GLU A 124 -9.57 -14.80 5.16
N VAL A 125 -9.18 -13.81 4.36
CA VAL A 125 -10.13 -12.84 3.82
C VAL A 125 -10.47 -13.16 2.37
N PRO A 126 -11.73 -13.39 2.02
CA PRO A 126 -12.15 -13.56 0.64
C PRO A 126 -11.93 -12.26 -0.14
N ILE A 127 -11.40 -12.39 -1.35
CA ILE A 127 -11.21 -11.28 -2.30
C ILE A 127 -12.23 -11.43 -3.41
N GLU A 128 -12.90 -10.34 -3.77
CA GLU A 128 -13.88 -10.28 -4.84
C GLU A 128 -13.31 -9.53 -6.06
N ALA A 129 -13.85 -9.80 -7.25
CA ALA A 129 -13.40 -9.17 -8.49
C ALA A 129 -13.54 -7.62 -8.49
N THR A 130 -14.44 -7.09 -7.66
CA THR A 130 -14.66 -5.65 -7.52
C THR A 130 -13.68 -4.98 -6.55
N ASP A 131 -12.90 -5.75 -5.79
CA ASP A 131 -11.98 -5.22 -4.80
C ASP A 131 -10.79 -4.50 -5.42
N LEU A 132 -10.17 -3.66 -4.59
CA LEU A 132 -8.83 -3.14 -4.81
C LEU A 132 -7.90 -3.75 -3.75
N VAL A 133 -7.12 -4.74 -4.14
CA VAL A 133 -6.08 -5.35 -3.30
C VAL A 133 -4.86 -4.44 -3.28
N VAL A 134 -4.36 -4.13 -2.09
CA VAL A 134 -3.15 -3.30 -1.94
C VAL A 134 -2.18 -3.92 -0.95
N ALA A 135 -0.89 -3.66 -1.15
CA ALA A 135 0.15 -3.99 -0.18
C ALA A 135 1.38 -3.09 -0.39
N SER A 136 1.88 -2.46 0.66
CA SER A 136 3.10 -1.64 0.62
C SER A 136 4.26 -2.23 1.41
N HIS A 137 4.02 -3.24 2.23
CA HIS A 137 5.02 -3.86 3.12
C HIS A 137 5.03 -5.38 3.06
N ALA A 138 4.43 -5.98 2.03
CA ALA A 138 4.55 -7.41 1.77
C ALA A 138 5.96 -7.74 1.29
N CYS A 139 6.82 -8.24 2.18
CA CYS A 139 8.23 -8.51 1.89
C CYS A 139 8.43 -9.85 1.15
N GLY A 140 9.40 -9.89 0.23
CA GLY A 140 9.82 -11.11 -0.46
C GLY A 140 8.68 -11.84 -1.16
N ALA A 141 8.58 -13.14 -0.93
CA ALA A 141 7.55 -14.01 -1.51
C ALA A 141 6.12 -13.64 -1.09
N LEU A 142 5.95 -12.85 0.00
CA LEU A 142 4.63 -12.37 0.39
C LEU A 142 4.01 -11.44 -0.67
N THR A 143 4.82 -10.64 -1.37
CA THR A 143 4.36 -9.86 -2.53
C THR A 143 3.80 -10.77 -3.62
N ASP A 144 4.47 -11.90 -3.90
CA ASP A 144 4.03 -12.86 -4.91
C ASP A 144 2.70 -13.51 -4.51
N ALA A 145 2.52 -13.83 -3.22
CA ALA A 145 1.26 -14.33 -2.69
C ALA A 145 0.10 -13.31 -2.82
N VAL A 146 0.36 -12.03 -2.54
CA VAL A 146 -0.62 -10.94 -2.74
C VAL A 146 -1.05 -10.85 -4.20
N LEU A 147 -0.08 -10.85 -5.13
CA LEU A 147 -0.34 -10.78 -6.56
C LEU A 147 -1.13 -12.00 -7.06
N ALA A 148 -0.78 -13.20 -6.59
CA ALA A 148 -1.46 -14.44 -6.94
C ALA A 148 -2.93 -14.39 -6.48
N ARG A 149 -3.19 -14.02 -5.23
CA ARG A 149 -4.55 -13.92 -4.67
C ARG A 149 -5.41 -12.91 -5.41
N ALA A 150 -4.86 -11.72 -5.69
CA ALA A 150 -5.58 -10.73 -6.48
C ALA A 150 -5.92 -11.26 -7.87
N ALA A 151 -4.97 -11.98 -8.50
CA ALA A 151 -5.17 -12.54 -9.82
C ALA A 151 -6.17 -13.72 -9.84
N ASP A 152 -6.19 -14.56 -8.80
CA ASP A 152 -7.19 -15.64 -8.65
C ASP A 152 -8.61 -15.08 -8.55
N ALA A 153 -8.77 -13.98 -7.80
CA ALA A 153 -10.04 -13.29 -7.65
C ALA A 153 -10.40 -12.35 -8.82
N ARG A 154 -9.51 -12.17 -9.80
CA ARG A 154 -9.68 -11.18 -10.87
C ARG A 154 -9.86 -9.75 -10.32
N ALA A 155 -9.25 -9.44 -9.17
CA ALA A 155 -9.34 -8.14 -8.52
C ALA A 155 -8.25 -7.19 -9.04
N ARG A 156 -8.47 -5.89 -8.92
CA ARG A 156 -7.43 -4.88 -9.16
C ARG A 156 -6.37 -4.97 -8.06
N VAL A 157 -5.12 -4.71 -8.39
CA VAL A 157 -4.01 -4.84 -7.45
C VAL A 157 -3.02 -3.69 -7.54
N VAL A 158 -2.51 -3.25 -6.40
CA VAL A 158 -1.43 -2.27 -6.30
C VAL A 158 -0.45 -2.74 -5.24
N VAL A 159 0.82 -2.92 -5.61
CA VAL A 159 1.87 -3.31 -4.67
C VAL A 159 3.09 -2.40 -4.80
N LEU A 160 3.67 -2.05 -3.66
CA LEU A 160 5.00 -1.43 -3.56
C LEU A 160 5.95 -2.46 -2.94
N PRO A 161 6.67 -3.28 -3.76
CA PRO A 161 7.59 -4.29 -3.24
C PRO A 161 8.75 -3.63 -2.48
N CYS A 162 8.87 -3.89 -1.20
CA CYS A 162 9.92 -3.28 -0.37
C CYS A 162 11.16 -4.14 -0.21
N CYS A 163 11.02 -5.47 -0.30
CA CYS A 163 12.10 -6.44 -0.16
C CYS A 163 12.09 -7.42 -1.32
N HIS A 164 13.26 -7.71 -1.85
CA HIS A 164 13.48 -8.65 -2.94
C HIS A 164 14.45 -9.71 -2.44
N ASP A 165 13.90 -10.79 -1.91
CA ASP A 165 14.68 -11.92 -1.42
C ASP A 165 14.91 -12.89 -2.59
N VAL A 166 16.16 -13.00 -3.02
CA VAL A 166 16.55 -13.84 -4.16
C VAL A 166 16.48 -15.33 -3.86
N GLU A 167 16.44 -15.72 -2.58
CA GLU A 167 16.32 -17.12 -2.20
C GLU A 167 14.87 -17.62 -2.28
N SER A 168 13.90 -16.72 -2.03
CA SER A 168 12.47 -17.04 -2.02
C SER A 168 11.69 -16.50 -3.21
N CYS A 169 12.28 -15.60 -4.02
CA CYS A 169 11.63 -14.98 -5.18
C CYS A 169 12.26 -15.46 -6.49
N ASP A 170 11.44 -15.58 -7.53
CA ASP A 170 11.88 -15.99 -8.84
C ASP A 170 12.52 -14.83 -9.62
N VAL A 171 13.78 -14.96 -9.96
CA VAL A 171 14.53 -14.04 -10.84
C VAL A 171 14.39 -14.41 -12.33
N GLY A 172 13.82 -15.57 -12.63
CA GLY A 172 13.73 -16.09 -14.00
C GLY A 172 15.09 -16.21 -14.69
N PRO A 173 15.13 -16.17 -16.03
CA PRO A 173 16.40 -16.23 -16.78
C PRO A 173 17.14 -14.87 -16.82
N LEU A 174 16.65 -13.84 -16.12
CA LEU A 174 17.15 -12.47 -16.26
C LEU A 174 18.30 -12.13 -15.30
N GLY A 175 18.66 -13.04 -14.39
CA GLY A 175 19.68 -12.79 -13.37
C GLY A 175 21.09 -12.50 -13.88
N GLY A 176 21.38 -12.82 -15.15
CA GLY A 176 22.65 -12.46 -15.82
C GLY A 176 22.65 -11.07 -16.46
N TRP A 177 21.47 -10.43 -16.61
CA TRP A 177 21.31 -9.14 -17.32
C TRP A 177 20.88 -7.99 -16.41
N LEU A 178 20.06 -8.30 -15.41
CA LEU A 178 19.46 -7.32 -14.52
C LEU A 178 19.94 -7.56 -13.08
N ASP A 179 19.92 -6.50 -12.28
CA ASP A 179 20.05 -6.69 -10.84
C ASP A 179 18.88 -7.57 -10.33
N PRO A 180 19.11 -8.39 -9.30
CA PRO A 180 18.11 -9.36 -8.85
C PRO A 180 16.75 -8.74 -8.49
N SER A 181 16.74 -7.55 -7.90
CA SER A 181 15.49 -6.89 -7.51
C SER A 181 14.66 -6.47 -8.72
N THR A 182 15.30 -6.02 -9.77
CA THR A 182 14.64 -5.67 -11.03
C THR A 182 14.16 -6.93 -11.75
N ALA A 183 14.99 -7.99 -11.79
CA ALA A 183 14.59 -9.26 -12.38
C ALA A 183 13.32 -9.84 -11.72
N ILE A 184 13.25 -9.85 -10.39
CA ILE A 184 12.07 -10.29 -9.62
C ILE A 184 10.83 -9.47 -10.01
N ASP A 185 10.94 -8.14 -10.08
CA ASP A 185 9.79 -7.29 -10.43
C ASP A 185 9.34 -7.49 -11.89
N VAL A 186 10.28 -7.71 -12.82
CA VAL A 186 9.95 -8.08 -14.20
C VAL A 186 9.20 -9.41 -14.25
N MET A 187 9.63 -10.41 -13.48
CA MET A 187 8.93 -11.69 -13.40
C MET A 187 7.51 -11.54 -12.83
N ARG A 188 7.31 -10.68 -11.83
CA ARG A 188 5.99 -10.36 -11.28
C ARG A 188 5.06 -9.74 -12.32
N VAL A 189 5.55 -8.76 -13.08
CA VAL A 189 4.81 -8.17 -14.21
C VAL A 189 4.43 -9.23 -15.22
N THR A 190 5.40 -10.01 -15.69
CA THR A 190 5.20 -11.05 -16.70
C THR A 190 4.16 -12.10 -16.25
N ARG A 191 4.19 -12.50 -14.96
CA ARG A 191 3.20 -13.45 -14.41
C ARG A 191 1.79 -12.88 -14.42
N LEU A 192 1.60 -11.61 -14.05
CA LEU A 192 0.29 -10.96 -14.11
C LEU A 192 -0.21 -10.84 -15.55
N GLU A 193 0.65 -10.44 -16.49
CA GLU A 193 0.28 -10.35 -17.92
C GLU A 193 -0.15 -11.70 -18.49
N ARG A 194 0.59 -12.78 -18.17
CA ARG A 194 0.21 -14.16 -18.55
C ARG A 194 -1.13 -14.60 -17.95
N ARG A 195 -1.56 -13.99 -16.85
CA ARG A 195 -2.89 -14.20 -16.23
C ARG A 195 -3.96 -13.25 -16.78
N GLY A 196 -3.66 -12.56 -17.88
CA GLY A 196 -4.59 -11.67 -18.56
C GLY A 196 -4.80 -10.33 -17.87
N TYR A 197 -3.80 -9.84 -17.12
CA TYR A 197 -3.81 -8.50 -16.55
C TYR A 197 -3.19 -7.49 -17.49
N ARG A 198 -3.75 -6.30 -17.52
CA ARG A 198 -3.06 -5.10 -17.97
C ARG A 198 -2.26 -4.54 -16.83
N VAL A 199 -0.95 -4.51 -16.94
CA VAL A 199 -0.04 -4.04 -15.91
C VAL A 199 0.49 -2.66 -16.26
N ARG A 200 0.60 -1.79 -15.26
CA ARG A 200 1.28 -0.50 -15.33
C ARG A 200 2.33 -0.43 -14.23
N THR A 201 3.51 0.01 -14.58
CA THR A 201 4.60 0.24 -13.64
C THR A 201 4.82 1.74 -13.46
N GLN A 202 5.10 2.15 -12.25
CA GLN A 202 5.44 3.53 -11.90
C GLN A 202 6.54 3.53 -10.84
N VAL A 203 7.11 4.69 -10.57
CA VAL A 203 8.02 4.88 -9.44
C VAL A 203 7.47 5.98 -8.53
N ILE A 204 7.63 5.81 -7.23
CA ILE A 204 7.47 6.90 -6.27
C ILE A 204 8.80 7.63 -6.10
N PRO A 205 8.84 8.84 -5.53
CA PRO A 205 10.10 9.60 -5.40
C PRO A 205 11.17 8.82 -4.64
N GLU A 206 12.36 8.73 -5.19
CA GLU A 206 13.51 8.03 -4.61
C GLU A 206 13.91 8.60 -3.24
N ALA A 207 13.71 9.90 -3.03
CA ALA A 207 13.93 10.55 -1.75
C ALA A 207 13.08 9.95 -0.59
N ILE A 208 11.99 9.24 -0.89
CA ILE A 208 11.16 8.55 0.10
C ILE A 208 11.74 7.16 0.37
N THR A 209 12.09 6.43 -0.68
CA THR A 209 12.61 5.07 -0.60
C THR A 209 13.34 4.68 -1.87
N PRO A 210 14.50 4.01 -1.77
CA PRO A 210 15.14 3.41 -2.93
C PRO A 210 14.37 2.21 -3.48
N LYS A 211 13.47 1.61 -2.68
CA LYS A 211 12.57 0.52 -3.09
C LYS A 211 11.25 1.14 -3.60
N ASN A 212 11.34 1.85 -4.72
CA ASN A 212 10.33 2.81 -5.16
C ASN A 212 9.48 2.33 -6.36
N ARG A 213 9.68 1.09 -6.83
CA ARG A 213 8.91 0.55 -7.96
C ARG A 213 7.52 0.13 -7.53
N LEU A 214 6.51 0.68 -8.20
CA LEU A 214 5.10 0.44 -7.94
C LEU A 214 4.52 -0.37 -9.12
N LEU A 215 3.82 -1.45 -8.81
CA LEU A 215 3.12 -2.28 -9.75
C LEU A 215 1.62 -2.10 -9.56
N LEU A 216 0.90 -1.78 -10.65
CA LEU A 216 -0.55 -1.62 -10.67
C LEU A 216 -1.12 -2.53 -11.75
N GLY A 217 -2.03 -3.42 -11.38
CA GLY A 217 -2.65 -4.40 -12.27
C GLY A 217 -4.17 -4.34 -12.24
N GLU A 218 -4.78 -4.48 -13.41
CA GLU A 218 -6.21 -4.69 -13.56
C GLU A 218 -6.49 -5.82 -14.55
N PRO A 219 -7.52 -6.65 -14.34
CA PRO A 219 -7.90 -7.65 -15.31
C PRO A 219 -8.13 -7.04 -16.69
N GLY A 220 -7.55 -7.63 -17.73
CA GLY A 220 -7.86 -7.26 -19.11
C GLY A 220 -9.34 -7.48 -19.40
N LYS A 221 -9.94 -6.63 -20.23
CA LYS A 221 -11.28 -6.89 -20.75
C LYS A 221 -11.19 -8.13 -21.63
N HIS A 222 -12.03 -9.11 -21.36
CA HIS A 222 -12.21 -10.18 -22.35
C HIS A 222 -12.81 -9.55 -23.62
N CYS A 223 -12.08 -9.65 -24.73
CA CYS A 223 -12.67 -9.40 -26.05
C CYS A 223 -13.62 -10.53 -26.39
#